data_7487f545d223a09b3245a67267e593fd
#
_entry.id   7487f545d223a09b3245a67267e593fd
#
_cell.length_a   1.000
_cell.length_b   1.000
_cell.length_c   1.000
_cell.angle_alpha   90.00
_cell.angle_beta   90.00
_cell.angle_gamma   90.00
#
_symmetry.space_group_name_H-M   'P 1'
#
loop_
_entity.id
_entity.type
_entity.pdbx_description
1 polymer ?
#
loop_
_entity_poly.entity_id
_entity_poly.type
_entity_poly.pdbx_seq_one_letter_code
_entity_poly.pdbx_strand_id
1 'polypeptide(L)'
;MAATTWPTPNWPQDVPHDVSDYEKPLYSVLDESAQAYPNLVYTLFNDATRTYAQVKDTADRVANFLVSGGIQKGDRVAIFLPNLPQYPAIFFGILKSGAVCVTCNPLYTANELNYQLNDAGAKVVFCMDHPQLYPTTVAAVKDSGVESVIICSVKSYLPKIKALLGGLLGKIPKAQHHESGHLFFDEIVASAQPRPPAVEINPAEDLALIIYTGGTTGVPKGAAL
;
A
#
# COMPACT_ATOMS: atom_id res chain seq x y z
N MET A 1 -22.75 16.79 16.54
CA MET A 1 -21.51 17.23 17.23
C MET A 1 -21.24 18.65 16.78
N ALA A 2 -20.89 19.59 17.68
CA ALA A 2 -20.60 20.96 17.29
C ALA A 2 -19.33 20.97 16.44
N ALA A 3 -19.39 21.54 15.25
CA ALA A 3 -18.27 21.76 14.39
C ALA A 3 -17.19 22.50 15.17
N THR A 4 -16.00 21.91 15.27
CA THR A 4 -14.84 22.57 15.87
C THR A 4 -14.43 23.67 14.90
N THR A 5 -14.93 24.88 15.11
CA THR A 5 -14.43 26.04 14.40
C THR A 5 -12.97 26.24 14.76
N TRP A 6 -12.09 26.22 13.79
CA TRP A 6 -10.70 26.57 13.90
C TRP A 6 -10.57 28.10 13.88
N PRO A 7 -10.50 28.80 15.02
CA PRO A 7 -10.36 30.23 15.00
C PRO A 7 -8.89 30.55 15.13
N THR A 8 -8.18 30.66 14.03
CA THR A 8 -6.91 31.34 14.08
C THR A 8 -7.00 32.63 13.24
N PRO A 9 -6.53 33.77 13.77
CA PRO A 9 -6.51 35.04 13.03
C PRO A 9 -5.68 34.97 11.72
N ASN A 10 -4.92 33.87 11.54
CA ASN A 10 -4.03 33.66 10.41
C ASN A 10 -4.58 32.65 9.38
N TRP A 11 -5.84 32.23 9.50
CA TRP A 11 -6.45 31.36 8.47
C TRP A 11 -6.65 32.15 7.18
N PRO A 12 -6.14 31.67 6.02
CA PRO A 12 -6.34 32.36 4.74
C PRO A 12 -7.83 32.50 4.43
N GLN A 13 -8.24 33.69 3.96
CA GLN A 13 -9.65 33.99 3.69
C GLN A 13 -10.26 33.17 2.55
N ASP A 14 -9.43 32.64 1.67
CA ASP A 14 -9.77 31.82 0.51
C ASP A 14 -9.80 30.31 0.80
N VAL A 15 -9.45 29.91 2.04
CA VAL A 15 -9.49 28.51 2.45
C VAL A 15 -10.77 28.25 3.24
N PRO A 16 -11.62 27.30 2.80
CA PRO A 16 -12.83 26.95 3.53
C PRO A 16 -12.52 26.49 4.96
N HIS A 17 -13.35 26.90 5.91
CA HIS A 17 -13.29 26.42 7.30
C HIS A 17 -13.99 25.08 7.48
N ASP A 18 -14.89 24.73 6.59
CA ASP A 18 -15.63 23.48 6.57
C ASP A 18 -14.98 22.52 5.56
N VAL A 19 -14.75 21.29 6.00
CA VAL A 19 -14.17 20.21 5.20
C VAL A 19 -15.17 19.08 4.94
N SER A 20 -16.45 19.27 5.27
CA SER A 20 -17.51 18.27 5.09
C SER A 20 -17.66 17.83 3.61
N ASP A 21 -17.42 18.74 2.66
CA ASP A 21 -17.45 18.43 1.23
C ASP A 21 -16.34 17.43 0.80
N TYR A 22 -15.37 17.19 1.68
CA TYR A 22 -14.27 16.26 1.46
C TYR A 22 -14.46 14.92 2.19
N GLU A 23 -15.59 14.70 2.85
CA GLU A 23 -15.94 13.43 3.50
C GLU A 23 -16.31 12.38 2.45
N LYS A 24 -15.27 11.77 1.87
CA LYS A 24 -15.40 10.72 0.88
C LYS A 24 -14.31 9.67 1.08
N PRO A 25 -14.50 8.41 0.61
CA PRO A 25 -13.47 7.39 0.71
C PRO A 25 -12.16 7.87 0.10
N LEU A 26 -11.04 7.71 0.82
CA LEU A 26 -9.74 8.25 0.41
C LEU A 26 -9.29 7.77 -0.98
N TYR A 27 -9.68 6.54 -1.38
CA TYR A 27 -9.35 6.02 -2.72
C TYR A 27 -10.03 6.79 -3.87
N SER A 28 -11.12 7.54 -3.58
CA SER A 28 -11.82 8.33 -4.61
C SER A 28 -10.92 9.40 -5.23
N VAL A 29 -9.92 9.87 -4.48
CA VAL A 29 -8.91 10.82 -4.99
C VAL A 29 -8.18 10.26 -6.21
N LEU A 30 -7.81 8.96 -6.18
CA LEU A 30 -7.19 8.31 -7.33
C LEU A 30 -8.20 8.13 -8.48
N ASP A 31 -9.43 7.72 -8.17
CA ASP A 31 -10.45 7.43 -9.19
C ASP A 31 -10.85 8.69 -9.95
N GLU A 32 -11.12 9.79 -9.23
CA GLU A 32 -11.45 11.09 -9.81
C GLU A 32 -10.28 11.65 -10.65
N SER A 33 -9.05 11.55 -10.12
CA SER A 33 -7.85 12.00 -10.84
C SER A 33 -7.62 11.16 -12.10
N ALA A 34 -7.81 9.83 -12.04
CA ALA A 34 -7.67 8.97 -13.19
C ALA A 34 -8.76 9.20 -14.24
N GLN A 35 -9.95 9.62 -13.83
CA GLN A 35 -11.03 10.02 -14.73
C GLN A 35 -10.73 11.36 -15.41
N ALA A 36 -10.28 12.35 -14.63
CA ALA A 36 -10.00 13.69 -15.14
C ALA A 36 -8.71 13.76 -15.98
N TYR A 37 -7.68 13.01 -15.59
CA TYR A 37 -6.32 13.10 -16.16
C TYR A 37 -5.72 11.72 -16.46
N PRO A 38 -6.38 10.83 -17.22
CA PRO A 38 -5.98 9.43 -17.37
C PRO A 38 -4.57 9.24 -17.90
N ASN A 39 -4.11 10.14 -18.76
CA ASN A 39 -2.83 10.03 -19.46
C ASN A 39 -1.69 10.83 -18.80
N LEU A 40 -1.98 11.61 -17.76
CA LEU A 40 -0.91 12.29 -17.03
C LEU A 40 -0.07 11.29 -16.25
N VAL A 41 1.23 11.59 -16.14
CA VAL A 41 2.18 10.77 -15.38
C VAL A 41 1.89 10.90 -13.89
N TYR A 42 1.65 9.77 -13.23
CA TYR A 42 1.49 9.67 -11.78
C TYR A 42 2.80 9.29 -11.09
N THR A 43 3.53 8.28 -11.62
CA THR A 43 4.83 7.89 -11.07
C THR A 43 5.92 7.99 -12.12
N LEU A 44 7.11 8.40 -11.66
CA LEU A 44 8.36 8.37 -12.43
C LEU A 44 9.40 7.61 -11.60
N PHE A 45 9.96 6.53 -12.17
CA PHE A 45 10.96 5.71 -11.49
C PHE A 45 11.99 5.21 -12.50
N ASN A 46 13.26 5.61 -12.36
CA ASN A 46 14.35 5.21 -13.25
C ASN A 46 14.02 5.37 -14.75
N ASP A 47 13.39 6.47 -15.14
CA ASP A 47 12.91 6.82 -16.49
C ASP A 47 11.70 6.00 -16.97
N ALA A 48 11.15 5.09 -16.16
CA ALA A 48 9.87 4.48 -16.44
C ALA A 48 8.74 5.27 -15.78
N THR A 49 7.64 5.42 -16.50
CA THR A 49 6.46 6.15 -16.02
C THR A 49 5.24 5.25 -15.91
N ARG A 50 4.32 5.62 -15.04
CA ARG A 50 2.95 5.10 -15.01
C ARG A 50 1.98 6.27 -14.97
N THR A 51 0.92 6.19 -15.76
CA THR A 51 -0.14 7.20 -15.77
C THR A 51 -1.15 6.96 -14.65
N TYR A 52 -1.99 7.95 -14.37
CA TYR A 52 -3.10 7.81 -13.42
C TYR A 52 -4.01 6.62 -13.76
N ALA A 53 -4.37 6.45 -15.04
CA ALA A 53 -5.18 5.32 -15.48
C ALA A 53 -4.50 3.96 -15.20
N GLN A 54 -3.19 3.86 -15.42
CA GLN A 54 -2.44 2.63 -15.16
C GLN A 54 -2.32 2.32 -13.67
N VAL A 55 -2.13 3.33 -12.83
CA VAL A 55 -2.07 3.15 -11.37
C VAL A 55 -3.44 2.74 -10.85
N LYS A 56 -4.52 3.36 -11.34
CA LYS A 56 -5.89 2.98 -10.99
C LYS A 56 -6.21 1.54 -11.41
N ASP A 57 -5.91 1.14 -12.64
CA ASP A 57 -6.13 -0.24 -13.11
C ASP A 57 -5.40 -1.26 -12.20
N THR A 58 -4.14 -0.96 -11.84
CA THR A 58 -3.39 -1.82 -10.92
C THR A 58 -4.02 -1.85 -9.52
N ALA A 59 -4.48 -0.71 -8.99
CA ALA A 59 -5.17 -0.66 -7.70
C ALA A 59 -6.49 -1.46 -7.71
N ASP A 60 -7.25 -1.38 -8.79
CA ASP A 60 -8.49 -2.15 -8.97
C ASP A 60 -8.23 -3.67 -8.96
N ARG A 61 -7.14 -4.11 -9.60
CA ARG A 61 -6.71 -5.51 -9.59
C ARG A 61 -6.25 -5.98 -8.22
N VAL A 62 -5.51 -5.14 -7.49
CA VAL A 62 -5.11 -5.43 -6.10
C VAL A 62 -6.35 -5.59 -5.21
N ALA A 63 -7.31 -4.67 -5.30
CA ALA A 63 -8.55 -4.76 -4.53
C ALA A 63 -9.35 -6.03 -4.87
N ASN A 64 -9.48 -6.37 -6.17
CA ASN A 64 -10.14 -7.60 -6.61
C ASN A 64 -9.46 -8.85 -6.03
N PHE A 65 -8.12 -8.90 -6.11
CA PHE A 65 -7.34 -9.99 -5.55
C PHE A 65 -7.57 -10.16 -4.05
N LEU A 66 -7.50 -9.07 -3.28
CA LEU A 66 -7.67 -9.11 -1.83
C LEU A 66 -9.06 -9.61 -1.43
N VAL A 67 -10.12 -9.07 -2.04
CA VAL A 67 -11.50 -9.49 -1.75
C VAL A 67 -11.75 -10.93 -2.19
N SER A 68 -11.28 -11.33 -3.38
CA SER A 68 -11.41 -12.71 -3.87
C SER A 68 -10.60 -13.70 -3.01
N GLY A 69 -9.52 -13.25 -2.39
CA GLY A 69 -8.71 -14.00 -1.43
C GLY A 69 -9.28 -14.04 -0.01
N GLY A 70 -10.48 -13.47 0.22
CA GLY A 70 -11.18 -13.55 1.51
C GLY A 70 -10.92 -12.38 2.46
N ILE A 71 -10.19 -11.33 2.02
CA ILE A 71 -10.03 -10.11 2.81
C ILE A 71 -11.38 -9.39 2.89
N GLN A 72 -11.77 -9.05 4.09
CA GLN A 72 -13.02 -8.39 4.41
C GLN A 72 -12.78 -6.93 4.83
N LYS A 73 -13.85 -6.13 4.79
CA LYS A 73 -13.83 -4.76 5.31
C LYS A 73 -13.32 -4.74 6.75
N GLY A 74 -12.37 -3.84 7.02
CA GLY A 74 -11.73 -3.70 8.32
C GLY A 74 -10.57 -4.67 8.59
N ASP A 75 -10.29 -5.65 7.72
CA ASP A 75 -9.07 -6.46 7.81
C ASP A 75 -7.82 -5.59 7.55
N ARG A 76 -6.70 -5.94 8.16
CA ARG A 76 -5.46 -5.17 8.02
C ARG A 76 -4.54 -5.83 7.02
N VAL A 77 -4.02 -4.99 6.12
CA VAL A 77 -3.07 -5.37 5.08
C VAL A 77 -1.83 -4.49 5.19
N ALA A 78 -0.68 -5.10 5.42
CA ALA A 78 0.58 -4.39 5.65
C ALA A 78 1.35 -4.12 4.37
N ILE A 79 2.00 -2.96 4.31
CA ILE A 79 2.95 -2.58 3.25
C ILE A 79 4.32 -2.39 3.86
N PHE A 80 5.24 -3.34 3.62
CA PHE A 80 6.65 -3.28 3.98
C PHE A 80 7.51 -3.03 2.75
N LEU A 81 7.34 -1.85 2.15
CA LEU A 81 8.01 -1.42 0.92
C LEU A 81 8.64 -0.05 1.10
N PRO A 82 9.80 0.20 0.51
CA PRO A 82 10.28 1.57 0.29
C PRO A 82 9.40 2.27 -0.76
N ASN A 83 9.72 3.52 -1.07
CA ASN A 83 9.02 4.31 -2.10
C ASN A 83 9.25 3.71 -3.50
N LEU A 84 8.38 2.79 -3.89
CA LEU A 84 8.36 2.10 -5.17
C LEU A 84 7.13 2.49 -5.99
N PRO A 85 7.16 2.36 -7.32
CA PRO A 85 6.00 2.67 -8.15
C PRO A 85 4.75 1.83 -7.85
N GLN A 86 4.92 0.63 -7.28
CA GLN A 86 3.82 -0.23 -6.84
C GLN A 86 3.09 0.32 -5.61
N TYR A 87 3.79 1.05 -4.76
CA TYR A 87 3.29 1.49 -3.46
C TYR A 87 1.91 2.17 -3.55
N PRO A 88 1.71 3.22 -4.38
CA PRO A 88 0.41 3.87 -4.45
C PRO A 88 -0.69 2.94 -4.99
N ALA A 89 -0.41 2.07 -5.94
CA ALA A 89 -1.40 1.13 -6.45
C ALA A 89 -1.82 0.10 -5.38
N ILE A 90 -0.87 -0.39 -4.58
CA ILE A 90 -1.14 -1.28 -3.45
C ILE A 90 -1.94 -0.55 -2.38
N PHE A 91 -1.52 0.66 -2.00
CA PHE A 91 -2.20 1.48 -1.00
C PHE A 91 -3.67 1.70 -1.36
N PHE A 92 -3.94 2.24 -2.55
CA PHE A 92 -5.31 2.48 -2.98
C PHE A 92 -6.10 1.18 -3.21
N GLY A 93 -5.43 0.10 -3.65
CA GLY A 93 -6.06 -1.21 -3.79
C GLY A 93 -6.53 -1.78 -2.45
N ILE A 94 -5.73 -1.62 -1.39
CA ILE A 94 -6.11 -1.99 -0.03
C ILE A 94 -7.35 -1.19 0.40
N LEU A 95 -7.34 0.13 0.23
CA LEU A 95 -8.48 0.96 0.60
C LEU A 95 -9.76 0.62 -0.19
N LYS A 96 -9.64 0.33 -1.49
CA LYS A 96 -10.76 -0.10 -2.34
C LYS A 96 -11.35 -1.45 -1.93
N SER A 97 -10.53 -2.33 -1.34
CA SER A 97 -11.01 -3.60 -0.80
C SER A 97 -11.76 -3.46 0.53
N GLY A 98 -11.80 -2.24 1.10
CA GLY A 98 -12.34 -1.97 2.43
C GLY A 98 -11.40 -2.35 3.57
N ALA A 99 -10.20 -2.82 3.25
CA ALA A 99 -9.19 -3.15 4.24
C ALA A 99 -8.48 -1.90 4.76
N VAL A 100 -7.92 -2.01 5.95
CA VAL A 100 -7.11 -0.97 6.59
C VAL A 100 -5.65 -1.16 6.20
N CYS A 101 -5.04 -0.13 5.64
CA CYS A 101 -3.61 -0.16 5.29
C CYS A 101 -2.74 -0.01 6.53
N VAL A 102 -1.77 -0.90 6.73
CA VAL A 102 -0.76 -0.78 7.78
C VAL A 102 0.58 -0.46 7.15
N THR A 103 1.08 0.76 7.32
CA THR A 103 2.36 1.16 6.74
C THR A 103 3.51 0.79 7.64
N CYS A 104 4.46 -0.01 7.13
CA CYS A 104 5.63 -0.47 7.86
C CYS A 104 6.89 0.23 7.35
N ASN A 105 7.75 0.65 8.28
CA ASN A 105 9.03 1.25 7.91
C ASN A 105 9.96 0.18 7.29
N PRO A 106 10.44 0.36 6.05
CA PRO A 106 11.31 -0.62 5.39
C PRO A 106 12.69 -0.81 6.04
N LEU A 107 13.01 -0.01 7.05
CA LEU A 107 14.24 -0.15 7.83
C LEU A 107 14.06 -1.00 9.09
N TYR A 108 12.88 -1.52 9.35
CA TYR A 108 12.62 -2.35 10.52
C TYR A 108 13.39 -3.67 10.47
N THR A 109 13.84 -4.10 11.64
CA THR A 109 14.29 -5.47 11.90
C THR A 109 13.11 -6.45 11.85
N ALA A 110 13.40 -7.75 11.80
CA ALA A 110 12.36 -8.78 11.81
C ALA A 110 11.49 -8.70 13.08
N ASN A 111 12.08 -8.40 14.24
CA ASN A 111 11.35 -8.28 15.50
C ASN A 111 10.41 -7.07 15.53
N GLU A 112 10.87 -5.92 15.02
CA GLU A 112 10.04 -4.71 14.93
C GLU A 112 8.88 -4.90 13.94
N LEU A 113 9.14 -5.52 12.80
CA LEU A 113 8.11 -5.85 11.83
C LEU A 113 7.12 -6.87 12.39
N ASN A 114 7.60 -7.95 13.03
CA ASN A 114 6.76 -8.96 13.69
C ASN A 114 5.84 -8.32 14.73
N TYR A 115 6.40 -7.45 15.59
CA TYR A 115 5.61 -6.71 16.57
C TYR A 115 4.48 -5.93 15.90
N GLN A 116 4.78 -5.16 14.86
CA GLN A 116 3.79 -4.34 14.17
C GLN A 116 2.71 -5.17 13.46
N LEU A 117 3.10 -6.28 12.82
CA LEU A 117 2.17 -7.20 12.15
C LEU A 117 1.19 -7.83 13.14
N ASN A 118 1.67 -8.24 14.33
CA ASN A 118 0.86 -8.84 15.38
C ASN A 118 -0.04 -7.81 16.06
N ASP A 119 0.49 -6.65 16.45
CA ASP A 119 -0.26 -5.59 17.12
C ASP A 119 -1.39 -5.06 16.23
N ALA A 120 -1.12 -4.87 14.94
CA ALA A 120 -2.15 -4.51 13.97
C ALA A 120 -3.08 -5.69 13.62
N GLY A 121 -2.69 -6.94 13.83
CA GLY A 121 -3.39 -8.13 13.36
C GLY A 121 -3.44 -8.20 11.83
N ALA A 122 -2.32 -7.95 11.16
CA ALA A 122 -2.25 -7.96 9.71
C ALA A 122 -2.40 -9.39 9.15
N LYS A 123 -3.26 -9.55 8.13
CA LYS A 123 -3.48 -10.83 7.44
C LYS A 123 -2.61 -11.01 6.20
N VAL A 124 -2.27 -9.91 5.54
CA VAL A 124 -1.47 -9.91 4.31
C VAL A 124 -0.33 -8.91 4.46
N VAL A 125 0.83 -9.22 3.92
CA VAL A 125 1.97 -8.29 3.83
C VAL A 125 2.51 -8.24 2.41
N PHE A 126 2.62 -7.02 1.87
CA PHE A 126 3.37 -6.73 0.64
C PHE A 126 4.81 -6.39 1.02
N CYS A 127 5.78 -7.08 0.45
CA CYS A 127 7.20 -6.85 0.71
C CYS A 127 8.02 -6.74 -0.58
N MET A 128 9.21 -6.15 -0.50
CA MET A 128 10.09 -6.02 -1.66
C MET A 128 10.91 -7.29 -1.87
N ASP A 129 11.04 -7.71 -3.14
CA ASP A 129 12.04 -8.70 -3.57
C ASP A 129 13.45 -8.11 -3.45
N HIS A 130 14.03 -8.21 -2.26
CA HIS A 130 15.30 -7.60 -1.91
C HIS A 130 16.10 -8.52 -0.98
N PRO A 131 17.44 -8.58 -1.11
CA PRO A 131 18.28 -9.48 -0.30
C PRO A 131 18.15 -9.33 1.22
N GLN A 132 17.70 -8.17 1.69
CA GLN A 132 17.49 -7.90 3.11
C GLN A 132 16.01 -7.88 3.49
N LEU A 133 15.15 -7.19 2.72
CA LEU A 133 13.74 -6.98 3.10
C LEU A 133 12.92 -8.27 3.05
N TYR A 134 13.14 -9.10 2.03
CA TYR A 134 12.40 -10.36 1.94
C TYR A 134 12.75 -11.33 3.07
N PRO A 135 14.03 -11.63 3.39
CA PRO A 135 14.35 -12.46 4.56
C PRO A 135 13.84 -11.87 5.88
N THR A 136 13.87 -10.54 6.04
CA THR A 136 13.29 -9.85 7.19
C THR A 136 11.79 -10.14 7.29
N THR A 137 11.07 -10.08 6.18
CA THR A 137 9.64 -10.42 6.13
C THR A 137 9.41 -11.87 6.48
N VAL A 138 10.16 -12.81 5.89
CA VAL A 138 10.05 -14.25 6.18
C VAL A 138 10.24 -14.53 7.66
N ALA A 139 11.24 -13.91 8.28
CA ALA A 139 11.46 -14.07 9.72
C ALA A 139 10.33 -13.46 10.56
N ALA A 140 9.80 -12.29 10.16
CA ALA A 140 8.75 -11.59 10.89
C ALA A 140 7.39 -12.29 10.84
N VAL A 141 7.07 -12.99 9.75
CA VAL A 141 5.75 -13.64 9.61
C VAL A 141 5.66 -15.01 10.29
N LYS A 142 6.77 -15.63 10.67
CA LYS A 142 6.79 -16.99 11.25
C LYS A 142 5.88 -17.13 12.47
N ASP A 143 5.86 -16.13 13.34
CA ASP A 143 5.10 -16.11 14.58
C ASP A 143 4.05 -14.99 14.55
N SER A 144 3.38 -14.83 13.41
CA SER A 144 2.35 -13.81 13.21
C SER A 144 1.07 -14.41 12.64
N GLY A 145 -0.01 -13.60 12.66
CA GLY A 145 -1.29 -13.95 12.02
C GLY A 145 -1.32 -13.72 10.51
N VAL A 146 -0.18 -13.45 9.86
CA VAL A 146 -0.13 -13.21 8.41
C VAL A 146 -0.38 -14.50 7.64
N GLU A 147 -1.40 -14.47 6.80
CA GLU A 147 -1.86 -15.61 5.98
C GLU A 147 -1.22 -15.61 4.59
N SER A 148 -0.82 -14.44 4.09
CA SER A 148 -0.24 -14.29 2.73
C SER A 148 0.88 -13.27 2.68
N VAL A 149 1.97 -13.63 2.02
CA VAL A 149 3.11 -12.75 1.70
C VAL A 149 3.13 -12.51 0.19
N ILE A 150 3.13 -11.24 -0.21
CA ILE A 150 3.15 -10.82 -1.62
C ILE A 150 4.45 -10.09 -1.92
N ILE A 151 5.20 -10.63 -2.88
CA ILE A 151 6.56 -10.19 -3.24
C ILE A 151 6.48 -9.21 -4.41
N CYS A 152 7.00 -8.00 -4.22
CA CYS A 152 7.03 -6.91 -5.20
C CYS A 152 8.44 -6.76 -5.78
N SER A 153 8.60 -7.00 -7.08
CA SER A 153 9.86 -6.78 -7.78
C SER A 153 9.89 -5.41 -8.45
N VAL A 154 11.04 -4.74 -8.40
CA VAL A 154 11.25 -3.49 -9.16
C VAL A 154 11.41 -3.70 -10.65
N LYS A 155 11.68 -4.93 -11.08
CA LYS A 155 12.02 -5.27 -12.46
C LYS A 155 10.97 -4.81 -13.46
N SER A 156 9.69 -5.01 -13.14
CA SER A 156 8.54 -4.66 -14.00
C SER A 156 8.31 -3.16 -14.14
N TYR A 157 8.97 -2.37 -13.31
CA TYR A 157 8.90 -0.91 -13.27
C TYR A 157 10.20 -0.24 -13.75
N LEU A 158 11.07 -1.00 -14.42
CA LEU A 158 12.23 -0.47 -15.12
C LEU A 158 11.97 -0.43 -16.63
N PRO A 159 12.60 0.49 -17.37
CA PRO A 159 12.62 0.41 -18.82
C PRO A 159 13.12 -0.95 -19.30
N LYS A 160 12.50 -1.53 -20.34
CA LYS A 160 12.78 -2.91 -20.80
C LYS A 160 14.28 -3.20 -20.96
N ILE A 161 15.04 -2.25 -21.51
CA ILE A 161 16.49 -2.38 -21.71
C ILE A 161 17.21 -2.42 -20.35
N LYS A 162 16.86 -1.54 -19.41
CA LYS A 162 17.44 -1.53 -18.06
C LYS A 162 17.07 -2.79 -17.29
N ALA A 163 15.84 -3.29 -17.43
CA ALA A 163 15.39 -4.54 -16.81
C ALA A 163 16.16 -5.75 -17.33
N LEU A 164 16.42 -5.82 -18.65
CA LEU A 164 17.17 -6.90 -19.28
C LEU A 164 18.65 -6.86 -18.85
N LEU A 165 19.32 -5.72 -19.05
CA LEU A 165 20.74 -5.56 -18.72
C LEU A 165 20.99 -5.66 -17.21
N GLY A 166 20.14 -5.06 -16.39
CA GLY A 166 20.24 -5.13 -14.95
C GLY A 166 20.04 -6.55 -14.41
N GLY A 167 19.16 -7.32 -15.05
CA GLY A 167 18.97 -8.75 -14.74
C GLY A 167 20.21 -9.59 -15.09
N LEU A 168 20.77 -9.41 -16.29
CA LEU A 168 21.98 -10.11 -16.73
C LEU A 168 23.21 -9.77 -15.88
N LEU A 169 23.33 -8.51 -15.44
CA LEU A 169 24.45 -8.02 -14.64
C LEU A 169 24.26 -8.22 -13.13
N GLY A 170 23.13 -8.82 -12.70
CA GLY A 170 22.82 -9.01 -11.28
C GLY A 170 22.62 -7.70 -10.50
N LYS A 171 22.31 -6.58 -11.19
CA LYS A 171 22.14 -5.25 -10.57
C LYS A 171 20.72 -4.97 -10.10
N ILE A 172 19.75 -5.82 -10.44
CA ILE A 172 18.38 -5.72 -9.91
C ILE A 172 18.35 -6.43 -8.57
N PRO A 173 17.98 -5.74 -7.48
CA PRO A 173 17.85 -6.39 -6.18
C PRO A 173 16.83 -7.53 -6.26
N LYS A 174 17.20 -8.70 -5.76
CA LYS A 174 16.29 -9.83 -5.56
C LYS A 174 16.78 -10.70 -4.41
N ALA A 175 15.88 -11.38 -3.73
CA ALA A 175 16.22 -12.38 -2.75
C ALA A 175 16.88 -13.60 -3.43
N GLN A 176 17.71 -14.32 -2.70
CA GLN A 176 18.38 -15.51 -3.21
C GLN A 176 17.44 -16.71 -3.35
N HIS A 177 16.45 -16.77 -2.47
CA HIS A 177 15.46 -17.83 -2.39
C HIS A 177 14.10 -17.24 -2.00
N HIS A 178 13.04 -17.84 -2.52
CA HIS A 178 11.66 -17.51 -2.14
C HIS A 178 10.98 -18.74 -1.53
N GLU A 179 10.28 -18.56 -0.41
CA GLU A 179 9.52 -19.63 0.24
C GLU A 179 8.34 -20.06 -0.65
N SER A 180 8.05 -21.36 -0.64
CA SER A 180 6.88 -21.87 -1.36
C SER A 180 5.57 -21.34 -0.76
N GLY A 181 4.61 -21.00 -1.62
CA GLY A 181 3.33 -20.43 -1.20
C GLY A 181 3.32 -18.91 -1.10
N HIS A 182 4.46 -18.23 -1.17
CA HIS A 182 4.49 -16.79 -1.33
C HIS A 182 4.12 -16.39 -2.76
N LEU A 183 3.37 -15.29 -2.91
CA LEU A 183 2.81 -14.84 -4.17
C LEU A 183 3.64 -13.71 -4.78
N PHE A 184 3.60 -13.58 -6.11
CA PHE A 184 4.27 -12.47 -6.79
C PHE A 184 3.26 -11.42 -7.24
N PHE A 185 3.54 -10.15 -6.93
CA PHE A 185 2.69 -9.01 -7.26
C PHE A 185 2.38 -8.93 -8.76
N ASP A 186 3.37 -9.16 -9.62
CA ASP A 186 3.19 -9.08 -11.07
C ASP A 186 2.23 -10.17 -11.59
N GLU A 187 2.24 -11.37 -11.00
CA GLU A 187 1.32 -12.45 -11.33
C GLU A 187 -0.11 -12.14 -10.88
N ILE A 188 -0.25 -11.54 -9.69
CA ILE A 188 -1.54 -11.06 -9.18
C ILE A 188 -2.12 -10.01 -10.13
N VAL A 189 -1.33 -9.00 -10.51
CA VAL A 189 -1.78 -7.94 -11.42
C VAL A 189 -2.12 -8.51 -12.79
N ALA A 190 -1.40 -9.50 -13.29
CA ALA A 190 -1.67 -10.12 -14.58
C ALA A 190 -2.97 -10.94 -14.59
N SER A 191 -3.32 -11.60 -13.50
CA SER A 191 -4.45 -12.55 -13.40
C SER A 191 -5.74 -11.93 -12.85
N ALA A 192 -5.64 -10.96 -11.92
CA ALA A 192 -6.81 -10.36 -11.29
C ALA A 192 -7.61 -9.46 -12.26
N GLN A 193 -8.92 -9.41 -12.08
CA GLN A 193 -9.80 -8.55 -12.86
C GLN A 193 -9.66 -7.08 -12.41
N PRO A 194 -9.70 -6.10 -13.34
CA PRO A 194 -9.62 -4.66 -12.99
C PRO A 194 -10.99 -4.09 -12.57
N ARG A 195 -11.78 -4.85 -11.84
CA ARG A 195 -13.12 -4.49 -11.36
C ARG A 195 -13.33 -5.06 -9.97
N PRO A 196 -12.85 -4.37 -8.93
CA PRO A 196 -13.05 -4.83 -7.57
C PRO A 196 -14.55 -4.85 -7.25
N PRO A 197 -15.02 -5.76 -6.39
CA PRO A 197 -16.35 -5.70 -5.85
C PRO A 197 -16.59 -4.35 -5.18
N ALA A 198 -17.80 -3.83 -5.27
CA ALA A 198 -18.17 -2.61 -4.55
C ALA A 198 -18.20 -2.92 -3.05
N VAL A 199 -17.36 -2.22 -2.28
CA VAL A 199 -17.35 -2.27 -0.82
C VAL A 199 -17.87 -0.93 -0.33
N GLU A 200 -18.90 -0.96 0.51
CA GLU A 200 -19.46 0.24 1.12
C GLU A 200 -18.50 0.77 2.20
N ILE A 201 -18.01 1.98 2.02
CA ILE A 201 -17.11 2.67 2.95
C ILE A 201 -17.85 3.88 3.55
N ASN A 202 -17.86 3.94 4.88
CA ASN A 202 -18.28 5.13 5.62
C ASN A 202 -17.03 5.95 5.99
N PRO A 203 -16.76 7.08 5.31
CA PRO A 203 -15.53 7.86 5.54
C PRO A 203 -15.40 8.42 6.96
N ALA A 204 -16.53 8.57 7.68
CA ALA A 204 -16.53 9.11 9.03
C ALA A 204 -16.24 8.06 10.12
N GLU A 205 -16.37 6.76 9.80
CA GLU A 205 -16.28 5.68 10.80
C GLU A 205 -15.23 4.62 10.44
N ASP A 206 -15.02 4.35 9.13
CA ASP A 206 -14.13 3.29 8.69
C ASP A 206 -12.68 3.76 8.70
N LEU A 207 -11.81 2.94 9.27
CA LEU A 207 -10.38 3.21 9.26
C LEU A 207 -9.81 3.00 7.86
N ALA A 208 -9.01 3.95 7.40
CA ALA A 208 -8.23 3.85 6.16
C ALA A 208 -6.81 3.34 6.42
N LEU A 209 -6.19 3.77 7.52
CA LEU A 209 -4.74 3.67 7.68
C LEU A 209 -4.36 3.53 9.16
N ILE A 210 -3.34 2.71 9.43
CA ILE A 210 -2.63 2.67 10.70
C ILE A 210 -1.16 3.02 10.45
N ILE A 211 -0.69 4.10 11.11
CA ILE A 211 0.71 4.55 11.05
C ILE A 211 1.33 4.39 12.43
N TYR A 212 2.44 3.65 12.51
CA TYR A 212 3.17 3.49 13.76
C TYR A 212 4.15 4.63 13.99
N THR A 213 4.05 5.24 15.16
CA THR A 213 4.98 6.29 15.57
C THR A 213 6.14 5.69 16.35
N GLY A 214 7.38 6.06 16.00
CA GLY A 214 8.56 5.78 16.81
C GLY A 214 8.51 6.62 18.08
N GLY A 215 8.01 6.05 19.17
CA GLY A 215 8.05 6.72 20.48
C GLY A 215 9.48 6.81 21.01
N THR A 216 9.86 7.96 21.57
CA THR A 216 11.19 8.17 22.19
C THR A 216 11.37 7.38 23.49
N THR A 217 10.32 6.76 24.04
CA THR A 217 10.32 6.17 25.39
C THR A 217 9.49 4.88 25.53
N GLY A 218 9.17 4.16 24.45
CA GLY A 218 8.33 2.97 24.57
C GLY A 218 8.12 2.21 23.28
N VAL A 219 7.29 1.18 23.37
CA VAL A 219 6.86 0.36 22.23
C VAL A 219 6.12 1.25 21.23
N PRO A 220 6.38 1.13 19.91
CA PRO A 220 5.66 1.88 18.88
C PRO A 220 4.14 1.69 18.99
N LYS A 221 3.38 2.80 18.83
CA LYS A 221 1.92 2.79 18.88
C LYS A 221 1.35 3.10 17.51
N GLY A 222 0.32 2.35 17.10
CA GLY A 222 -0.42 2.60 15.87
C GLY A 222 -1.42 3.75 16.02
N ALA A 223 -1.22 4.84 15.28
CA ALA A 223 -2.23 5.87 15.11
C ALA A 223 -3.22 5.41 14.04
N ALA A 224 -4.49 5.30 14.40
CA ALA A 224 -5.58 4.90 13.51
C ALA A 224 -6.24 6.15 12.90
N LEU A 225 -6.34 6.19 11.57
CA LEU A 225 -6.84 7.30 10.76
C LEU A 225 -7.96 6.83 9.84
#